data_bc6cbc125017225f72405eee8f08e8cf
#
_entry.id   bc6cbc125017225f72405eee8f08e8cf
#
_cell.length_a   1.000
_cell.length_b   1.000
_cell.length_c   1.000
_cell.angle_alpha   90.00
_cell.angle_beta   90.00
_cell.angle_gamma   90.00
#
_symmetry.space_group_name_H-M   'P 1'
#
loop_
_entity.id
_entity.type
_entity.pdbx_description
1 polymer ?
#
loop_
_entity_poly.entity_id
_entity_poly.type
_entity_poly.pdbx_seq_one_letter_code
_entity_poly.pdbx_strand_id
1 'polypeptide(L)'
;RDIASACRSLAEWFHLPEASIPASAPYIREKLERVHPTLINVTRRRVQNVRSLILGAMRHLKINTKLAPASAKLTAEWQMLYDILKGDTYRKSELSRFMRYCSNQGIAPGSVSDVVSDGYLSALEAESLIKHPRVRHQSTCRVWNQMVETHCNVGWPQVTLKVPRYEDRLYAIDWALVSDPVKADIDAYLDHLASKDLFSKGLKKPFAPISIDAVRGQLHRYISALSYQGVDVSRAQFLRDLVTPAMFETGINWLLE
;
A
#
# COMPACT_ATOMS: atom_id res chain seq x y z
N ARG A 1 14.34 -22.86 19.87
CA ARG A 1 13.58 -23.85 19.09
C ARG A 1 12.74 -23.21 18.01
N ASP A 2 12.02 -22.14 18.32
CA ASP A 2 11.10 -21.47 17.40
C ASP A 2 11.83 -20.72 16.27
N ILE A 3 12.97 -20.07 16.56
CA ILE A 3 13.78 -19.36 15.56
C ILE A 3 14.35 -20.36 14.55
N ALA A 4 14.91 -21.49 14.98
CA ALA A 4 15.40 -22.52 14.08
C ALA A 4 14.29 -23.09 13.17
N SER A 5 13.07 -23.26 13.72
CA SER A 5 11.91 -23.65 12.92
C SER A 5 11.53 -22.58 11.90
N ALA A 6 11.67 -21.29 12.24
CA ALA A 6 11.40 -20.19 11.31
C ALA A 6 12.45 -20.11 10.19
N CYS A 7 13.75 -20.34 10.50
CA CYS A 7 14.82 -20.41 9.50
C CYS A 7 14.59 -21.56 8.51
N ARG A 8 14.27 -22.76 9.02
CA ARG A 8 13.91 -23.90 8.17
C ARG A 8 12.71 -23.60 7.26
N SER A 9 11.66 -22.94 7.78
CA SER A 9 10.52 -22.53 6.97
C SER A 9 10.93 -21.58 5.85
N LEU A 10 11.83 -20.62 6.09
CA LEU A 10 12.33 -19.74 5.02
C LEU A 10 13.14 -20.51 3.97
N ALA A 11 14.01 -21.43 4.41
CA ALA A 11 14.82 -22.25 3.51
C ALA A 11 13.94 -23.09 2.59
N GLU A 12 12.90 -23.72 3.14
CA GLU A 12 11.90 -24.50 2.40
C GLU A 12 11.13 -23.61 1.40
N TRP A 13 10.61 -22.46 1.86
CA TRP A 13 9.82 -21.57 1.02
C TRP A 13 10.60 -20.89 -0.10
N PHE A 14 11.90 -20.67 0.12
CA PHE A 14 12.80 -20.05 -0.86
C PHE A 14 13.50 -21.07 -1.74
N HIS A 15 13.37 -22.37 -1.42
CA HIS A 15 14.11 -23.46 -2.06
C HIS A 15 15.64 -23.24 -2.02
N LEU A 16 16.13 -22.79 -0.87
CA LEU A 16 17.54 -22.47 -0.63
C LEU A 16 18.03 -23.15 0.66
N PRO A 17 19.32 -23.54 0.74
CA PRO A 17 19.94 -23.96 2.01
C PRO A 17 19.85 -22.82 3.06
N GLU A 18 19.64 -23.16 4.34
CA GLU A 18 19.56 -22.16 5.42
C GLU A 18 20.77 -21.22 5.46
N ALA A 19 21.98 -21.77 5.28
CA ALA A 19 23.24 -21.03 5.28
C ALA A 19 23.39 -20.03 4.11
N SER A 20 22.61 -20.22 3.03
CA SER A 20 22.63 -19.35 1.85
C SER A 20 21.68 -18.16 1.97
N ILE A 21 20.87 -18.08 3.01
CA ILE A 21 19.90 -16.99 3.22
C ILE A 21 20.58 -15.90 4.05
N PRO A 22 20.89 -14.73 3.45
CA PRO A 22 21.50 -13.64 4.19
C PRO A 22 20.54 -13.09 5.24
N ALA A 23 21.07 -12.71 6.40
CA ALA A 23 20.33 -12.05 7.47
C ALA A 23 20.04 -10.57 7.12
N SER A 24 19.33 -10.36 6.02
CA SER A 24 18.99 -9.06 5.44
C SER A 24 17.48 -8.93 5.29
N ALA A 25 16.88 -7.94 5.94
CA ALA A 25 15.44 -7.70 5.83
C ALA A 25 14.99 -7.36 4.39
N PRO A 26 15.71 -6.55 3.60
CA PRO A 26 15.40 -6.32 2.19
C PRO A 26 15.38 -7.62 1.37
N TYR A 27 16.39 -8.45 1.50
CA TYR A 27 16.47 -9.74 0.80
C TYR A 27 15.30 -10.66 1.17
N ILE A 28 15.06 -10.84 2.46
CA ILE A 28 13.99 -11.72 2.96
C ILE A 28 12.62 -11.17 2.53
N ARG A 29 12.43 -9.86 2.56
CA ARG A 29 11.19 -9.21 2.11
C ARG A 29 10.91 -9.49 0.64
N GLU A 30 11.90 -9.25 -0.25
CA GLU A 30 11.77 -9.52 -1.69
C GLU A 30 11.39 -10.98 -1.96
N LYS A 31 12.06 -11.92 -1.32
CA LYS A 31 11.74 -13.36 -1.46
C LYS A 31 10.33 -13.68 -0.95
N LEU A 32 9.93 -13.11 0.20
CA LEU A 32 8.60 -13.35 0.78
C LEU A 32 7.46 -12.73 -0.04
N GLU A 33 7.72 -11.74 -0.88
CA GLU A 33 6.73 -11.17 -1.81
C GLU A 33 6.33 -12.16 -2.90
N ARG A 34 7.26 -13.05 -3.28
CA ARG A 34 7.04 -14.11 -4.27
C ARG A 34 6.39 -15.37 -3.67
N VAL A 35 6.31 -15.46 -2.35
CA VAL A 35 5.74 -16.61 -1.65
C VAL A 35 4.23 -16.44 -1.48
N HIS A 36 3.45 -17.27 -2.16
CA HIS A 36 2.01 -17.31 -1.98
C HIS A 36 1.63 -18.41 -0.97
N PRO A 37 0.96 -18.08 0.16
CA PRO A 37 0.69 -19.05 1.23
C PRO A 37 -0.03 -20.32 0.77
N THR A 38 -0.96 -20.22 -0.19
CA THR A 38 -1.71 -21.37 -0.72
C THR A 38 -0.82 -22.30 -1.55
N LEU A 39 0.18 -21.78 -2.27
CA LEU A 39 1.08 -22.60 -3.08
C LEU A 39 2.03 -23.43 -2.23
N ILE A 40 2.40 -22.94 -1.05
CA ILE A 40 3.27 -23.63 -0.10
C ILE A 40 2.48 -24.35 1.01
N ASN A 41 1.16 -24.44 0.86
CA ASN A 41 0.24 -25.12 1.78
C ASN A 41 0.38 -24.69 3.25
N VAL A 42 0.51 -23.37 3.49
CA VAL A 42 0.57 -22.80 4.83
C VAL A 42 -0.48 -21.70 5.04
N THR A 43 -0.85 -21.46 6.29
CA THR A 43 -1.77 -20.35 6.63
C THR A 43 -1.05 -19.01 6.59
N ARG A 44 -1.79 -17.93 6.29
CA ARG A 44 -1.28 -16.54 6.41
C ARG A 44 -0.72 -16.26 7.81
N ARG A 45 -1.34 -16.83 8.85
CA ARG A 45 -0.88 -16.71 10.24
C ARG A 45 0.50 -17.33 10.45
N ARG A 46 0.78 -18.48 9.82
CA ARG A 46 2.11 -19.12 9.89
C ARG A 46 3.17 -18.21 9.26
N VAL A 47 2.91 -17.66 8.10
CA VAL A 47 3.84 -16.71 7.43
C VAL A 47 4.11 -15.49 8.33
N GLN A 48 3.07 -14.96 8.97
CA GLN A 48 3.20 -13.81 9.89
C GLN A 48 4.04 -14.16 11.13
N ASN A 49 3.86 -15.36 11.69
CA ASN A 49 4.64 -15.82 12.83
C ASN A 49 6.13 -15.99 12.47
N VAL A 50 6.42 -16.59 11.31
CA VAL A 50 7.80 -16.71 10.81
C VAL A 50 8.43 -15.33 10.64
N ARG A 51 7.74 -14.38 9.99
CA ARG A 51 8.21 -12.98 9.87
C ARG A 51 8.55 -12.36 11.24
N SER A 52 7.68 -12.54 12.22
CA SER A 52 7.89 -11.99 13.57
C SER A 52 9.11 -12.61 14.27
N LEU A 53 9.29 -13.94 14.16
CA LEU A 53 10.42 -14.64 14.75
C LEU A 53 11.74 -14.23 14.11
N ILE A 54 11.81 -14.13 12.78
CA ILE A 54 13.00 -13.69 12.06
C ILE A 54 13.37 -12.25 12.42
N LEU A 55 12.41 -11.31 12.44
CA LEU A 55 12.67 -9.94 12.88
C LEU A 55 13.11 -9.88 14.36
N GLY A 56 12.56 -10.74 15.21
CA GLY A 56 12.98 -10.87 16.60
C GLY A 56 14.44 -11.34 16.71
N ALA A 57 14.82 -12.35 15.94
CA ALA A 57 16.19 -12.85 15.88
C ALA A 57 17.17 -11.78 15.38
N MET A 58 16.84 -11.06 14.29
CA MET A 58 17.66 -9.97 13.74
C MET A 58 17.90 -8.86 14.77
N ARG A 59 16.87 -8.49 15.55
CA ARG A 59 17.02 -7.51 16.64
C ARG A 59 17.92 -8.04 17.77
N HIS A 60 17.72 -9.28 18.17
CA HIS A 60 18.56 -9.91 19.21
C HIS A 60 20.02 -9.91 18.80
N LEU A 61 20.32 -10.15 17.53
CA LEU A 61 21.66 -10.11 16.95
C LEU A 61 22.14 -8.68 16.63
N LYS A 62 21.38 -7.64 17.00
CA LYS A 62 21.68 -6.23 16.73
C LYS A 62 21.86 -5.89 15.23
N ILE A 63 21.26 -6.67 14.34
CA ILE A 63 21.23 -6.40 12.91
C ILE A 63 20.21 -5.29 12.64
N ASN A 64 19.04 -5.34 13.31
CA ASN A 64 17.97 -4.35 13.24
C ASN A 64 17.90 -3.59 14.56
N THR A 65 18.26 -2.32 14.57
CA THR A 65 18.37 -1.51 15.78
C THR A 65 17.50 -0.27 15.82
N LYS A 66 17.06 0.22 14.66
CA LYS A 66 16.29 1.47 14.54
C LYS A 66 14.79 1.26 14.76
N LEU A 67 14.24 0.16 14.21
CA LEU A 67 12.82 -0.13 14.35
C LEU A 67 12.55 -0.93 15.64
N ALA A 68 11.85 -0.30 16.57
CA ALA A 68 11.40 -0.95 17.80
C ALA A 68 10.29 -1.99 17.51
N PRO A 69 10.18 -3.08 18.32
CA PRO A 69 9.07 -4.02 18.25
C PRO A 69 7.75 -3.35 18.63
N ALA A 70 6.62 -3.97 18.20
CA ALA A 70 5.30 -3.46 18.53
C ALA A 70 5.00 -3.41 20.04
N SER A 71 5.70 -4.22 20.83
CA SER A 71 5.63 -4.29 22.31
C SER A 71 6.50 -3.24 23.00
N ALA A 72 7.35 -2.50 22.28
CA ALA A 72 8.21 -1.48 22.89
C ALA A 72 7.37 -0.39 23.54
N LYS A 73 7.76 -0.01 24.74
CA LYS A 73 7.14 1.13 25.45
C LYS A 73 7.50 2.43 24.73
N LEU A 74 6.54 3.32 24.69
CA LEU A 74 6.74 4.69 24.25
C LEU A 74 7.33 5.53 25.38
N THR A 75 8.07 6.59 25.05
CA THR A 75 8.38 7.63 26.03
C THR A 75 7.10 8.32 26.49
N ALA A 76 7.12 9.01 27.63
CA ALA A 76 5.93 9.64 28.21
C ALA A 76 5.24 10.59 27.23
N GLU A 77 6.02 11.42 26.52
CA GLU A 77 5.50 12.37 25.53
C GLU A 77 4.82 11.65 24.35
N TRP A 78 5.43 10.61 23.82
CA TRP A 78 4.84 9.80 22.74
C TRP A 78 3.62 9.00 23.22
N GLN A 79 3.61 8.57 24.48
CA GLN A 79 2.46 7.89 25.06
C GLN A 79 1.24 8.83 25.16
N MET A 80 1.44 10.09 25.53
CA MET A 80 0.36 11.08 25.54
C MET A 80 -0.27 11.24 24.15
N LEU A 81 0.54 11.39 23.09
CA LEU A 81 0.02 11.49 21.73
C LEU A 81 -0.65 10.18 21.26
N TYR A 82 -0.12 9.04 21.65
CA TYR A 82 -0.72 7.75 21.34
C TYR A 82 -2.07 7.55 22.01
N ASP A 83 -2.26 8.14 23.19
CA ASP A 83 -3.52 8.10 23.93
C ASP A 83 -4.60 8.98 23.29
N ILE A 84 -4.23 10.07 22.62
CA ILE A 84 -5.15 10.88 21.80
C ILE A 84 -5.78 10.02 20.67
N LEU A 85 -5.05 9.02 20.16
CA LEU A 85 -5.53 8.12 19.13
C LEU A 85 -6.47 6.99 19.64
N LYS A 86 -6.87 7.02 20.93
CA LYS A 86 -7.83 6.07 21.47
C LYS A 86 -9.17 6.22 20.75
N GLY A 87 -9.67 5.08 20.21
CA GLY A 87 -10.91 5.06 19.43
C GLY A 87 -10.72 5.14 17.92
N ASP A 88 -9.58 5.66 17.43
CA ASP A 88 -9.25 5.69 16.00
C ASP A 88 -8.24 4.58 15.64
N THR A 89 -8.77 3.41 15.33
CA THR A 89 -7.96 2.23 15.00
C THR A 89 -7.09 2.45 13.76
N TYR A 90 -7.60 3.20 12.77
CA TYR A 90 -6.87 3.48 11.54
C TYR A 90 -5.65 4.37 11.81
N ARG A 91 -5.85 5.57 12.37
CA ARG A 91 -4.76 6.50 12.68
C ARG A 91 -3.73 5.88 13.62
N LYS A 92 -4.20 5.13 14.61
CA LYS A 92 -3.35 4.38 15.53
C LYS A 92 -2.48 3.35 14.82
N SER A 93 -3.05 2.59 13.87
CA SER A 93 -2.29 1.62 13.06
C SER A 93 -1.21 2.28 12.21
N GLU A 94 -1.53 3.42 11.58
CA GLU A 94 -0.61 4.13 10.69
C GLU A 94 0.55 4.81 11.45
N LEU A 95 0.27 5.42 12.61
CA LEU A 95 1.26 6.22 13.35
C LEU A 95 2.06 5.43 14.38
N SER A 96 1.54 4.32 14.91
CA SER A 96 2.14 3.62 16.04
C SER A 96 3.58 3.17 15.81
N ARG A 97 3.94 2.81 14.59
CA ARG A 97 5.31 2.40 14.25
C ARG A 97 6.26 3.59 14.17
N PHE A 98 5.81 4.69 13.59
CA PHE A 98 6.57 5.94 13.55
C PHE A 98 6.84 6.49 14.95
N MET A 99 5.81 6.52 15.81
CA MET A 99 5.96 6.92 17.20
C MET A 99 6.98 6.05 17.96
N ARG A 100 6.95 4.73 17.75
CA ARG A 100 7.93 3.82 18.35
C ARG A 100 9.33 4.00 17.78
N TYR A 101 9.44 4.28 16.50
CA TYR A 101 10.72 4.62 15.88
C TYR A 101 11.30 5.88 16.51
N CYS A 102 10.55 6.98 16.58
CA CYS A 102 10.98 8.22 17.19
C CYS A 102 11.34 8.04 18.67
N SER A 103 10.46 7.37 19.43
CA SER A 103 10.70 7.05 20.84
C SER A 103 11.99 6.24 21.05
N ASN A 104 12.26 5.24 20.19
CA ASN A 104 13.47 4.42 20.25
C ASN A 104 14.75 5.18 19.86
N GLN A 105 14.63 6.18 18.99
CA GLN A 105 15.74 7.06 18.60
C GLN A 105 15.92 8.27 19.52
N GLY A 106 15.14 8.40 20.60
CA GLY A 106 15.19 9.54 21.50
C GLY A 106 14.71 10.85 20.88
N ILE A 107 13.90 10.78 19.83
CA ILE A 107 13.35 11.97 19.13
C ILE A 107 12.05 12.35 19.82
N ALA A 108 11.98 13.57 20.35
CA ALA A 108 10.77 14.12 20.95
C ALA A 108 9.71 14.46 19.87
N PRO A 109 8.39 14.45 20.20
CA PRO A 109 7.34 14.80 19.26
C PRO A 109 7.53 16.15 18.57
N GLY A 110 7.96 17.17 19.32
CA GLY A 110 8.23 18.51 18.78
C GLY A 110 9.45 18.62 17.87
N SER A 111 10.30 17.60 17.83
CA SER A 111 11.49 17.53 16.96
C SER A 111 11.23 16.75 15.67
N VAL A 112 10.00 16.32 15.41
CA VAL A 112 9.62 15.67 14.15
C VAL A 112 9.82 16.64 12.98
N SER A 113 10.41 16.15 11.90
CA SER A 113 10.74 16.93 10.70
C SER A 113 10.83 16.00 9.49
N ASP A 114 10.98 16.56 8.30
CA ASP A 114 11.19 15.77 7.07
C ASP A 114 12.45 14.89 7.17
N VAL A 115 13.52 15.38 7.79
CA VAL A 115 14.75 14.57 8.04
C VAL A 115 14.46 13.36 8.90
N VAL A 116 13.63 13.50 9.95
CA VAL A 116 13.20 12.39 10.81
C VAL A 116 12.34 11.41 10.01
N SER A 117 11.45 11.92 9.17
CA SER A 117 10.60 11.14 8.30
C SER A 117 11.40 10.31 7.28
N ASP A 118 12.42 10.91 6.65
CA ASP A 118 13.32 10.23 5.71
C ASP A 118 14.18 9.15 6.42
N GLY A 119 14.63 9.46 7.64
CA GLY A 119 15.30 8.49 8.52
C GLY A 119 14.40 7.29 8.86
N TYR A 120 13.11 7.53 9.09
CA TYR A 120 12.13 6.47 9.30
C TYR A 120 11.92 5.62 8.04
N LEU A 121 11.82 6.24 6.85
CA LEU A 121 11.77 5.50 5.59
C LEU A 121 12.99 4.59 5.44
N SER A 122 14.18 5.14 5.63
CA SER A 122 15.44 4.36 5.55
C SER A 122 15.44 3.16 6.50
N ALA A 123 14.93 3.36 7.72
CA ALA A 123 14.77 2.27 8.69
C ALA A 123 13.71 1.24 8.23
N LEU A 124 12.60 1.67 7.64
CA LEU A 124 11.59 0.76 7.08
C LEU A 124 12.15 -0.08 5.94
N GLU A 125 12.92 0.52 5.04
CA GLU A 125 13.52 -0.17 3.91
C GLU A 125 14.61 -1.17 4.37
N ALA A 126 15.44 -0.78 5.32
CA ALA A 126 16.56 -1.59 5.80
C ALA A 126 16.17 -2.70 6.79
N GLU A 127 15.21 -2.45 7.68
CA GLU A 127 14.97 -3.30 8.86
C GLU A 127 13.57 -3.93 8.92
N SER A 128 12.67 -3.67 7.95
CA SER A 128 11.31 -4.22 8.02
C SER A 128 11.04 -5.28 6.95
N LEU A 129 10.11 -6.20 7.26
CA LEU A 129 9.54 -7.14 6.29
C LEU A 129 8.18 -6.66 5.77
N ILE A 130 7.93 -5.34 5.77
CA ILE A 130 6.72 -4.74 5.19
C ILE A 130 6.81 -4.83 3.67
N LYS A 131 5.74 -5.28 3.03
CA LYS A 131 5.69 -5.46 1.57
C LYS A 131 5.99 -4.17 0.80
N HIS A 132 5.43 -3.04 1.21
CA HIS A 132 5.57 -1.74 0.54
C HIS A 132 6.02 -0.65 1.53
N PRO A 133 7.32 -0.57 1.88
CA PRO A 133 7.82 0.41 2.86
C PRO A 133 7.51 1.86 2.48
N ARG A 134 7.68 2.22 1.19
CA ARG A 134 7.42 3.57 0.66
C ARG A 134 5.95 3.97 0.78
N VAL A 135 5.03 3.08 0.42
CA VAL A 135 3.59 3.32 0.57
C VAL A 135 3.21 3.50 2.04
N ARG A 136 3.81 2.69 2.93
CA ARG A 136 3.62 2.84 4.39
C ARG A 136 4.14 4.18 4.89
N HIS A 137 5.30 4.60 4.45
CA HIS A 137 5.87 5.90 4.80
C HIS A 137 4.97 7.05 4.32
N GLN A 138 4.55 7.04 3.06
CA GLN A 138 3.64 8.04 2.49
C GLN A 138 2.32 8.13 3.30
N SER A 139 1.73 6.99 3.64
CA SER A 139 0.51 6.93 4.47
C SER A 139 0.75 7.52 5.87
N THR A 140 1.89 7.21 6.49
CA THR A 140 2.29 7.78 7.78
C THR A 140 2.37 9.31 7.73
N CYS A 141 3.02 9.87 6.70
CA CYS A 141 3.12 11.34 6.52
C CYS A 141 1.74 11.98 6.32
N ARG A 142 0.86 11.37 5.52
CA ARG A 142 -0.50 11.88 5.31
C ARG A 142 -1.31 11.89 6.61
N VAL A 143 -1.28 10.78 7.36
CA VAL A 143 -2.03 10.68 8.62
C VAL A 143 -1.44 11.60 9.69
N TRP A 144 -0.12 11.77 9.73
CA TRP A 144 0.52 12.77 10.60
C TRP A 144 -0.02 14.18 10.33
N ASN A 145 -0.06 14.61 9.06
CA ASN A 145 -0.55 15.94 8.67
C ASN A 145 -2.04 16.10 8.98
N GLN A 146 -2.87 15.07 8.79
CA GLN A 146 -4.27 15.09 9.22
C GLN A 146 -4.41 15.29 10.75
N MET A 147 -3.49 14.71 11.53
CA MET A 147 -3.48 14.93 12.99
C MET A 147 -3.07 16.36 13.35
N VAL A 148 -2.10 16.94 12.64
CA VAL A 148 -1.74 18.36 12.79
C VAL A 148 -2.96 19.25 12.58
N GLU A 149 -3.73 19.02 11.50
CA GLU A 149 -4.93 19.81 11.18
C GLU A 149 -6.06 19.63 12.20
N THR A 150 -6.31 18.40 12.63
CA THR A 150 -7.48 18.08 13.45
C THR A 150 -7.26 18.20 14.95
N HIS A 151 -6.01 18.22 15.43
CA HIS A 151 -5.65 18.17 16.86
C HIS A 151 -4.70 19.29 17.29
N CYS A 152 -4.70 20.42 16.60
CA CYS A 152 -3.89 21.59 16.93
C CYS A 152 -4.10 22.09 18.36
N ASN A 153 -5.31 21.94 18.91
CA ASN A 153 -5.70 22.45 20.23
C ASN A 153 -5.45 21.45 21.38
N VAL A 154 -4.98 20.23 21.10
CA VAL A 154 -4.81 19.18 22.14
C VAL A 154 -3.36 18.72 22.29
N GLY A 155 -2.40 19.59 21.95
CA GLY A 155 -0.97 19.34 22.19
C GLY A 155 -0.28 18.50 21.11
N TRP A 156 -0.92 18.30 19.94
CA TRP A 156 -0.24 17.66 18.80
C TRP A 156 0.80 18.63 18.21
N PRO A 157 2.02 18.14 17.83
CA PRO A 157 3.04 19.00 17.22
C PRO A 157 2.54 19.69 15.95
N GLN A 158 2.82 20.99 15.81
CA GLN A 158 2.33 21.81 14.69
C GLN A 158 3.28 21.78 13.48
N VAL A 159 3.95 20.65 13.26
CA VAL A 159 4.89 20.45 12.15
C VAL A 159 4.27 19.50 11.14
N THR A 160 4.09 19.97 9.92
CA THR A 160 3.67 19.14 8.79
C THR A 160 4.87 18.44 8.16
N LEU A 161 4.66 17.24 7.63
CA LEU A 161 5.64 16.46 6.91
C LEU A 161 5.38 16.56 5.41
N LYS A 162 6.44 16.64 4.60
CA LYS A 162 6.34 16.49 3.15
C LYS A 162 5.83 15.10 2.82
N VAL A 163 4.68 15.03 2.14
CA VAL A 163 4.13 13.76 1.66
C VAL A 163 4.84 13.38 0.36
N PRO A 164 5.68 12.34 0.36
CA PRO A 164 6.43 11.98 -0.83
C PRO A 164 5.52 11.31 -1.87
N ARG A 165 5.88 11.47 -3.15
CA ARG A 165 5.32 10.70 -4.25
C ARG A 165 6.38 9.68 -4.66
N TYR A 166 6.03 8.39 -4.59
CA TYR A 166 6.94 7.29 -4.93
C TYR A 166 6.60 6.61 -6.24
N GLU A 167 5.44 6.94 -6.80
CA GLU A 167 5.00 6.40 -8.08
C GLU A 167 5.20 7.47 -9.14
N ASP A 168 6.16 7.24 -10.04
CA ASP A 168 6.35 8.05 -11.24
C ASP A 168 5.41 7.62 -12.36
N ARG A 169 4.80 6.43 -12.24
CA ARG A 169 3.89 5.90 -13.24
C ARG A 169 2.52 6.55 -13.10
N LEU A 170 2.14 7.32 -14.10
CA LEU A 170 0.79 7.84 -14.24
C LEU A 170 -0.10 6.70 -14.75
N TYR A 171 -0.99 6.20 -13.87
CA TYR A 171 -1.98 5.16 -14.24
C TYR A 171 -3.22 5.72 -14.93
N ALA A 172 -3.34 7.03 -15.03
CA ALA A 172 -4.46 7.69 -15.67
C ALA A 172 -4.00 8.92 -16.46
N ILE A 173 -4.43 9.02 -17.72
CA ILE A 173 -4.31 10.23 -18.52
C ILE A 173 -5.34 11.26 -18.04
N ASP A 174 -5.17 12.52 -18.46
CA ASP A 174 -6.23 13.50 -18.26
C ASP A 174 -7.50 13.04 -19.01
N TRP A 175 -8.63 13.03 -18.30
CA TRP A 175 -9.93 12.64 -18.88
C TRP A 175 -10.33 13.51 -20.08
N ALA A 176 -9.85 14.74 -20.15
CA ALA A 176 -10.02 15.63 -21.28
C ALA A 176 -9.45 15.08 -22.60
N LEU A 177 -8.44 14.19 -22.53
CA LEU A 177 -7.83 13.55 -23.70
C LEU A 177 -8.69 12.42 -24.31
N VAL A 178 -9.68 11.91 -23.60
CA VAL A 178 -10.61 10.90 -24.11
C VAL A 178 -11.68 11.58 -24.94
N SER A 179 -12.03 11.00 -26.09
CA SER A 179 -13.07 11.57 -26.95
C SER A 179 -14.44 11.66 -26.26
N ASP A 180 -15.23 12.66 -26.60
CA ASP A 180 -16.56 12.84 -26.01
C ASP A 180 -17.54 11.71 -26.36
N PRO A 181 -17.53 11.10 -27.58
CA PRO A 181 -18.35 9.93 -27.87
C PRO A 181 -18.03 8.73 -26.94
N VAL A 182 -16.74 8.47 -26.67
CA VAL A 182 -16.33 7.39 -25.74
C VAL A 182 -16.78 7.69 -24.32
N LYS A 183 -16.69 8.94 -23.86
CA LYS A 183 -17.20 9.35 -22.54
C LYS A 183 -18.71 9.11 -22.43
N ALA A 184 -19.46 9.49 -23.46
CA ALA A 184 -20.91 9.27 -23.51
C ALA A 184 -21.29 7.78 -23.48
N ASP A 185 -20.56 6.93 -24.22
CA ASP A 185 -20.75 5.47 -24.16
C ASP A 185 -20.46 4.91 -22.77
N ILE A 186 -19.42 5.40 -22.10
CA ILE A 186 -19.08 5.00 -20.72
C ILE A 186 -20.20 5.41 -19.77
N ASP A 187 -20.68 6.65 -19.84
CA ASP A 187 -21.73 7.13 -18.97
C ASP A 187 -23.04 6.34 -19.19
N ALA A 188 -23.43 6.08 -20.44
CA ALA A 188 -24.58 5.25 -20.76
C ALA A 188 -24.44 3.81 -20.21
N TYR A 189 -23.24 3.22 -20.28
CA TYR A 189 -22.96 1.90 -19.70
C TYR A 189 -23.08 1.91 -18.17
N LEU A 190 -22.53 2.93 -17.51
CA LEU A 190 -22.60 3.07 -16.05
C LEU A 190 -24.03 3.31 -15.57
N ASP A 191 -24.82 4.10 -16.29
CA ASP A 191 -26.25 4.31 -16.03
C ASP A 191 -27.05 3.01 -16.17
N HIS A 192 -26.73 2.18 -17.18
CA HIS A 192 -27.31 0.86 -17.32
C HIS A 192 -27.00 -0.04 -16.11
N LEU A 193 -25.77 -0.01 -15.59
CA LEU A 193 -25.38 -0.77 -14.38
C LEU A 193 -26.08 -0.26 -13.11
N ALA A 194 -26.40 1.04 -13.05
CA ALA A 194 -27.09 1.67 -11.93
C ALA A 194 -28.62 1.48 -11.99
N SER A 195 -29.17 1.19 -13.17
CA SER A 195 -30.61 1.13 -13.37
C SER A 195 -31.21 -0.22 -12.94
N LYS A 196 -32.47 -0.16 -12.46
CA LYS A 196 -33.37 -1.32 -12.36
C LYS A 196 -34.21 -1.38 -13.62
N ASP A 197 -33.73 -2.05 -14.63
CA ASP A 197 -34.57 -2.33 -15.79
C ASP A 197 -35.31 -3.65 -15.59
N LEU A 198 -36.63 -3.55 -15.33
CA LEU A 198 -37.51 -4.68 -15.11
C LEU A 198 -37.81 -5.47 -16.41
N PHE A 199 -37.55 -4.87 -17.58
CA PHE A 199 -37.93 -5.41 -18.88
C PHE A 199 -36.73 -5.85 -19.73
N SER A 200 -35.52 -5.47 -19.37
CA SER A 200 -34.30 -5.94 -20.04
C SER A 200 -33.82 -7.24 -19.41
N LYS A 201 -33.12 -8.05 -20.20
CA LYS A 201 -32.34 -9.19 -19.67
C LYS A 201 -31.14 -8.73 -18.84
N GLY A 202 -31.17 -7.51 -18.29
CA GLY A 202 -30.14 -6.85 -17.51
C GLY A 202 -29.93 -7.44 -16.11
N LEU A 203 -29.16 -6.71 -15.32
CA LEU A 203 -28.77 -7.15 -14.00
C LEU A 203 -29.97 -7.30 -13.06
N LYS A 204 -30.11 -8.45 -12.41
CA LYS A 204 -31.16 -8.69 -11.40
C LYS A 204 -31.11 -7.70 -10.23
N LYS A 205 -29.94 -7.08 -9.99
CA LYS A 205 -29.71 -6.11 -8.93
C LYS A 205 -28.79 -4.98 -9.45
N PRO A 206 -29.18 -3.70 -9.33
CA PRO A 206 -28.32 -2.59 -9.72
C PRO A 206 -27.07 -2.53 -8.87
N PHE A 207 -25.99 -1.99 -9.42
CA PHE A 207 -24.75 -1.77 -8.70
C PHE A 207 -24.92 -0.64 -7.68
N ALA A 208 -24.23 -0.75 -6.55
CA ALA A 208 -24.13 0.33 -5.59
C ALA A 208 -23.27 1.48 -6.17
N PRO A 209 -23.52 2.75 -5.76
CA PRO A 209 -22.75 3.90 -6.25
C PRO A 209 -21.24 3.71 -6.19
N ILE A 210 -20.72 3.19 -5.07
CA ILE A 210 -19.29 2.90 -4.89
C ILE A 210 -18.76 1.89 -5.92
N SER A 211 -19.58 0.94 -6.37
CA SER A 211 -19.21 -0.02 -7.40
C SER A 211 -19.20 0.62 -8.78
N ILE A 212 -20.11 1.55 -9.05
CA ILE A 212 -20.14 2.34 -10.29
C ILE A 212 -18.86 3.19 -10.40
N ASP A 213 -18.48 3.88 -9.33
CA ASP A 213 -17.25 4.67 -9.28
C ASP A 213 -16.00 3.79 -9.50
N ALA A 214 -16.00 2.58 -8.93
CA ALA A 214 -14.91 1.62 -9.14
C ALA A 214 -14.82 1.18 -10.61
N VAL A 215 -15.94 0.88 -11.26
CA VAL A 215 -15.98 0.52 -12.70
C VAL A 215 -15.53 1.69 -13.57
N ARG A 216 -15.98 2.92 -13.29
CA ARG A 216 -15.50 4.13 -13.97
C ARG A 216 -13.99 4.27 -13.87
N GLY A 217 -13.44 4.10 -12.68
CA GLY A 217 -12.00 4.15 -12.44
C GLY A 217 -11.21 3.05 -13.17
N GLN A 218 -11.77 1.84 -13.28
CA GLN A 218 -11.16 0.74 -14.03
C GLN A 218 -11.15 1.01 -15.55
N LEU A 219 -12.26 1.49 -16.11
CA LEU A 219 -12.34 1.89 -17.52
C LEU A 219 -11.35 3.01 -17.84
N HIS A 220 -11.24 4.02 -16.98
CA HIS A 220 -10.28 5.11 -17.15
C HIS A 220 -8.84 4.58 -17.15
N ARG A 221 -8.46 3.68 -16.23
CA ARG A 221 -7.13 3.07 -16.21
C ARG A 221 -6.86 2.25 -17.46
N TYR A 222 -7.84 1.48 -17.91
CA TYR A 222 -7.71 0.69 -19.13
C TYR A 222 -7.49 1.56 -20.37
N ILE A 223 -8.31 2.62 -20.56
CA ILE A 223 -8.15 3.58 -21.66
C ILE A 223 -6.79 4.29 -21.57
N SER A 224 -6.36 4.62 -20.36
CA SER A 224 -5.04 5.21 -20.13
C SER A 224 -3.91 4.27 -20.53
N ALA A 225 -4.03 2.97 -20.22
CA ALA A 225 -3.08 1.95 -20.64
C ALA A 225 -2.95 1.90 -22.17
N LEU A 226 -4.08 1.93 -22.90
CA LEU A 226 -4.08 2.00 -24.35
C LEU A 226 -3.38 3.26 -24.88
N SER A 227 -3.68 4.42 -24.30
CA SER A 227 -3.04 5.69 -24.67
C SER A 227 -1.52 5.64 -24.48
N TYR A 228 -1.03 5.09 -23.36
CA TYR A 228 0.40 4.91 -23.11
C TYR A 228 1.06 3.91 -24.08
N GLN A 229 0.30 3.01 -24.66
CA GLN A 229 0.75 2.11 -25.73
C GLN A 229 0.61 2.71 -27.14
N GLY A 230 0.33 4.02 -27.24
CA GLY A 230 0.28 4.75 -28.50
C GLY A 230 -1.06 4.70 -29.22
N VAL A 231 -2.11 4.18 -28.59
CA VAL A 231 -3.46 4.22 -29.16
C VAL A 231 -4.02 5.64 -29.02
N ASP A 232 -4.47 6.24 -30.13
CA ASP A 232 -5.06 7.58 -30.13
C ASP A 232 -6.52 7.53 -29.65
N VAL A 233 -6.68 7.60 -28.32
CA VAL A 233 -8.00 7.56 -27.66
C VAL A 233 -8.86 8.80 -27.91
N SER A 234 -8.24 9.89 -28.40
CA SER A 234 -8.96 11.15 -28.71
C SER A 234 -9.78 11.03 -29.98
N ARG A 235 -9.46 10.08 -30.87
CA ARG A 235 -10.15 9.84 -32.15
C ARG A 235 -11.15 8.70 -32.11
N ALA A 236 -11.18 7.90 -31.04
CA ALA A 236 -12.11 6.80 -30.92
C ALA A 236 -13.58 7.32 -30.96
N GLN A 237 -14.41 6.68 -31.78
CA GLN A 237 -15.80 7.06 -31.94
C GLN A 237 -16.74 6.31 -31.02
N PHE A 238 -16.35 5.13 -30.58
CA PHE A 238 -17.15 4.29 -29.69
C PHE A 238 -16.24 3.58 -28.68
N LEU A 239 -16.76 3.30 -27.50
CA LEU A 239 -16.06 2.49 -26.49
C LEU A 239 -15.71 1.09 -27.03
N ARG A 240 -16.59 0.50 -27.86
CA ARG A 240 -16.35 -0.82 -28.49
C ARG A 240 -15.08 -0.86 -29.34
N ASP A 241 -14.65 0.26 -29.90
CA ASP A 241 -13.45 0.34 -30.75
C ASP A 241 -12.19 0.15 -29.90
N LEU A 242 -12.26 0.47 -28.62
CA LEU A 242 -11.18 0.32 -27.63
C LEU A 242 -11.20 -1.02 -26.89
N VAL A 243 -12.28 -1.83 -27.01
CA VAL A 243 -12.40 -3.12 -26.27
C VAL A 243 -12.33 -4.35 -27.21
N THR A 244 -11.72 -4.20 -28.36
CA THR A 244 -11.42 -5.35 -29.23
C THR A 244 -10.43 -6.31 -28.56
N PRO A 245 -10.40 -7.61 -28.91
CA PRO A 245 -9.46 -8.55 -28.31
C PRO A 245 -8.00 -8.08 -28.32
N ALA A 246 -7.54 -7.53 -29.46
CA ALA A 246 -6.18 -7.01 -29.58
C ALA A 246 -5.91 -5.81 -28.66
N MET A 247 -6.86 -4.87 -28.57
CA MET A 247 -6.74 -3.71 -27.66
C MET A 247 -6.79 -4.15 -26.19
N PHE A 248 -7.63 -5.14 -25.88
CA PHE A 248 -7.71 -5.70 -24.54
C PHE A 248 -6.38 -6.33 -24.11
N GLU A 249 -5.77 -7.15 -24.98
CA GLU A 249 -4.46 -7.75 -24.74
C GLU A 249 -3.38 -6.68 -24.52
N THR A 250 -3.34 -5.66 -25.38
CA THR A 250 -2.40 -4.52 -25.26
C THR A 250 -2.56 -3.79 -23.91
N GLY A 251 -3.80 -3.43 -23.56
CA GLY A 251 -4.05 -2.70 -22.31
C GLY A 251 -3.76 -3.51 -21.05
N ILE A 252 -4.12 -4.80 -21.03
CA ILE A 252 -3.86 -5.69 -19.88
C ILE A 252 -2.37 -5.96 -19.71
N ASN A 253 -1.62 -6.22 -20.79
CA ASN A 253 -0.18 -6.43 -20.70
C ASN A 253 0.52 -5.22 -20.07
N TRP A 254 0.16 -4.01 -20.49
CA TRP A 254 0.70 -2.79 -19.87
C TRP A 254 0.37 -2.64 -18.38
N LEU A 255 -0.82 -3.09 -17.96
CA LEU A 255 -1.23 -3.03 -16.54
C LEU A 255 -0.53 -4.07 -15.67
N LEU A 256 -0.01 -5.17 -16.27
CA LEU A 256 0.70 -6.25 -15.57
C LEU A 256 2.20 -5.99 -15.43
N GLU A 257 2.79 -5.12 -16.25
CA GLU A 257 4.17 -4.65 -16.14
C GLU A 257 4.36 -3.64 -14.99
#